data_8dc038c823b0b491a1469e81c1c7e6d9
#
_entry.id   8dc038c823b0b491a1469e81c1c7e6d9
#
_cell.length_a   1.000
_cell.length_b   1.000
_cell.length_c   1.000
_cell.angle_alpha   90.00
_cell.angle_beta   90.00
_cell.angle_gamma   90.00
#
_symmetry.space_group_name_H-M   'P 1'
#
loop_
_entity.id
_entity.type
_entity.pdbx_description
1 polymer ?
#
loop_
_entity_poly.entity_id
_entity_poly.type
_entity_poly.pdbx_seq_one_letter_code
_entity_poly.pdbx_strand_id
1 'polypeptide(L)'
;MCSRVLELFIAAFLFALSSITWAQCSPIVIDINKDGIHLGEGGVGVHFDVNDDGIIDHVQWVRAGGDEAFLTLDRDGSGTIEDGSELFGVGTPLVIEGGTAPNGFVGLAQYDAPALGGNDDGLITDADAIWSSLRLWLDEDADGVSTLAEMLSLESFGFTSLETIPKFDKHYDDAGNIIPYWAWATTSSEPVETRMVDVFFLVLPERTAMCPQRQGQVMRTSAG
;
A
#
# COMPACT_ATOMS: atom_id res chain seq x y z
N MET A 1 19.35 4.39 -69.74
CA MET A 1 19.84 4.93 -68.47
C MET A 1 18.78 4.61 -67.44
N CYS A 2 19.02 3.57 -66.66
CA CYS A 2 18.04 3.04 -65.74
C CYS A 2 18.44 3.52 -64.34
N SER A 3 17.63 4.41 -63.75
CA SER A 3 17.82 4.89 -62.40
C SER A 3 17.03 3.99 -61.44
N ARG A 4 17.74 3.24 -60.61
CA ARG A 4 17.13 2.42 -59.55
C ARG A 4 16.92 3.31 -58.35
N VAL A 5 15.67 3.53 -57.98
CA VAL A 5 15.27 4.14 -56.74
C VAL A 5 15.37 3.07 -55.68
N LEU A 6 16.29 3.25 -54.73
CA LEU A 6 16.49 2.40 -53.59
C LEU A 6 15.46 2.81 -52.50
N GLU A 7 14.42 2.00 -52.33
CA GLU A 7 13.48 2.16 -51.22
C GLU A 7 14.13 1.68 -49.93
N LEU A 8 14.48 2.62 -49.05
CA LEU A 8 14.83 2.33 -47.67
C LEU A 8 13.55 1.97 -46.88
N PHE A 9 13.35 0.71 -46.61
CA PHE A 9 12.40 0.30 -45.57
C PHE A 9 13.01 0.58 -44.21
N ILE A 10 12.62 1.71 -43.59
CA ILE A 10 12.86 1.94 -42.17
C ILE A 10 11.81 1.13 -41.41
N ALA A 11 12.19 -0.06 -40.98
CA ALA A 11 11.42 -0.80 -40.02
C ALA A 11 11.50 -0.05 -38.67
N ALA A 12 10.49 0.74 -38.37
CA ALA A 12 10.31 1.33 -37.05
C ALA A 12 10.01 0.18 -36.06
N PHE A 13 11.03 -0.28 -35.38
CA PHE A 13 10.90 -1.18 -34.26
C PHE A 13 10.35 -0.33 -33.10
N LEU A 14 9.04 -0.27 -32.97
CA LEU A 14 8.37 0.27 -31.79
C LEU A 14 8.70 -0.68 -30.63
N PHE A 15 9.80 -0.40 -29.91
CA PHE A 15 9.95 -0.86 -28.55
C PHE A 15 8.80 -0.22 -27.77
N ALA A 16 7.75 -0.96 -27.52
CA ALA A 16 6.86 -0.67 -26.43
C ALA A 16 7.72 -0.77 -25.16
N LEU A 17 8.29 0.36 -24.75
CA LEU A 17 8.72 0.56 -23.39
C LEU A 17 7.42 0.44 -22.58
N SER A 18 7.12 -0.76 -22.10
CA SER A 18 6.27 -0.90 -20.94
C SER A 18 6.99 -0.11 -19.85
N SER A 19 6.63 1.16 -19.69
CA SER A 19 6.90 1.88 -18.47
C SER A 19 6.32 0.98 -17.38
N ILE A 20 7.19 0.37 -16.59
CA ILE A 20 6.81 -0.15 -15.30
C ILE A 20 6.37 1.12 -14.56
N THR A 21 5.11 1.47 -14.66
CA THR A 21 4.50 2.42 -13.75
C THR A 21 4.57 1.70 -12.41
N TRP A 22 5.51 2.13 -11.59
CA TRP A 22 5.47 1.81 -10.18
C TRP A 22 4.10 2.28 -9.74
N ALA A 23 3.21 1.36 -9.46
CA ALA A 23 1.94 1.72 -8.87
C ALA A 23 2.30 2.47 -7.59
N GLN A 24 1.82 3.70 -7.50
CA GLN A 24 1.98 4.51 -6.32
C GLN A 24 0.93 4.02 -5.32
N CYS A 25 1.15 2.85 -4.76
CA CYS A 25 0.26 2.19 -3.82
C CYS A 25 0.96 2.15 -2.47
N SER A 26 0.96 3.25 -1.75
CA SER A 26 1.68 3.31 -0.49
C SER A 26 0.76 3.61 0.68
N PRO A 27 0.66 2.72 1.68
CA PRO A 27 0.20 3.03 3.02
C PRO A 27 1.32 3.03 4.05
N ILE A 28 1.11 3.74 5.17
CA ILE A 28 1.89 3.54 6.39
C ILE A 28 1.48 2.23 7.05
N VAL A 29 2.50 1.42 7.35
CA VAL A 29 2.41 0.17 8.11
C VAL A 29 3.22 0.30 9.39
N ILE A 30 2.70 -0.23 10.49
CA ILE A 30 3.33 -0.20 11.82
C ILE A 30 3.55 -1.63 12.29
N ASP A 31 4.77 -1.93 12.73
CA ASP A 31 5.17 -3.17 13.41
C ASP A 31 4.67 -3.12 14.87
N ILE A 32 3.63 -3.89 15.19
CA ILE A 32 3.01 -3.84 16.52
C ILE A 32 3.82 -4.61 17.56
N ASN A 33 4.35 -5.79 17.20
CA ASN A 33 5.07 -6.65 18.13
C ASN A 33 6.55 -6.28 18.27
N LYS A 34 7.07 -5.39 17.40
CA LYS A 34 8.43 -4.81 17.45
C LYS A 34 9.53 -5.81 17.09
N ASP A 35 9.22 -6.77 16.23
CA ASP A 35 10.20 -7.76 15.75
C ASP A 35 10.74 -7.47 14.33
N GLY A 36 10.28 -6.37 13.71
CA GLY A 36 10.63 -5.92 12.37
C GLY A 36 9.47 -6.02 11.38
N ILE A 37 9.56 -5.31 10.27
CA ILE A 37 8.51 -5.33 9.23
C ILE A 37 8.59 -6.62 8.42
N HIS A 38 7.55 -7.42 8.45
CA HIS A 38 7.41 -8.73 7.79
C HIS A 38 6.17 -8.76 6.90
N LEU A 39 6.27 -8.27 5.68
CA LEU A 39 5.16 -8.26 4.72
C LEU A 39 4.93 -9.64 4.10
N GLY A 40 3.81 -9.79 3.40
CA GLY A 40 3.43 -11.05 2.75
C GLY A 40 4.44 -11.50 1.71
N GLU A 41 4.67 -12.82 1.64
CA GLU A 41 5.59 -13.42 0.69
C GLU A 41 4.89 -13.88 -0.60
N GLY A 42 5.48 -13.52 -1.71
CA GLY A 42 5.42 -14.24 -2.98
C GLY A 42 4.05 -14.62 -3.57
N GLY A 43 3.27 -13.66 -4.07
CA GLY A 43 2.30 -13.93 -5.13
C GLY A 43 0.88 -14.28 -4.70
N VAL A 44 0.55 -14.11 -3.44
CA VAL A 44 -0.83 -14.02 -2.96
C VAL A 44 -1.00 -12.58 -2.48
N GLY A 45 -1.60 -11.75 -3.32
CA GLY A 45 -1.95 -10.37 -2.97
C GLY A 45 -3.44 -10.26 -2.75
N VAL A 46 -3.88 -9.05 -2.44
CA VAL A 46 -5.29 -8.69 -2.31
C VAL A 46 -5.73 -7.79 -3.45
N HIS A 47 -7.02 -7.65 -3.61
CA HIS A 47 -7.64 -6.70 -4.51
C HIS A 47 -8.15 -5.52 -3.70
N PHE A 48 -7.47 -4.36 -3.82
CA PHE A 48 -7.79 -3.16 -3.06
C PHE A 48 -7.44 -1.91 -3.88
N ASP A 49 -8.26 -0.87 -3.83
CA ASP A 49 -7.94 0.43 -4.43
C ASP A 49 -7.04 1.22 -3.47
N VAL A 50 -5.72 0.98 -3.55
CA VAL A 50 -4.76 1.53 -2.57
C VAL A 50 -4.48 3.02 -2.79
N ASN A 51 -4.73 3.53 -4.00
CA ASN A 51 -4.40 4.90 -4.40
C ASN A 51 -5.62 5.81 -4.60
N ASP A 52 -6.85 5.28 -4.36
CA ASP A 52 -8.11 6.00 -4.50
C ASP A 52 -8.31 6.57 -5.91
N ASP A 53 -7.98 5.79 -6.95
CA ASP A 53 -8.22 6.19 -8.33
C ASP A 53 -9.50 5.58 -8.94
N GLY A 54 -10.21 4.78 -8.16
CA GLY A 54 -11.43 4.07 -8.52
C GLY A 54 -11.17 2.76 -9.28
N ILE A 55 -9.92 2.30 -9.31
CA ILE A 55 -9.53 1.04 -9.95
C ILE A 55 -8.98 0.11 -8.87
N ILE A 56 -9.55 -1.07 -8.76
CA ILE A 56 -9.04 -2.09 -7.84
C ILE A 56 -7.72 -2.65 -8.37
N ASP A 57 -6.66 -2.47 -7.61
CA ASP A 57 -5.35 -3.03 -7.89
C ASP A 57 -5.21 -4.44 -7.29
N HIS A 58 -4.44 -5.30 -7.96
CA HIS A 58 -3.96 -6.54 -7.35
C HIS A 58 -2.55 -6.31 -6.82
N VAL A 59 -2.40 -6.20 -5.50
CA VAL A 59 -1.17 -5.77 -4.86
C VAL A 59 -0.65 -6.79 -3.85
N GLN A 60 0.65 -6.79 -3.61
CA GLN A 60 1.23 -7.40 -2.41
C GLN A 60 0.57 -6.79 -1.16
N TRP A 61 0.58 -7.53 -0.06
CA TRP A 61 -0.12 -7.13 1.15
C TRP A 61 0.66 -7.50 2.42
N VAL A 62 0.06 -7.25 3.58
CA VAL A 62 0.54 -7.80 4.85
C VAL A 62 0.36 -9.31 4.88
N ARG A 63 1.00 -9.98 5.82
CA ARG A 63 0.96 -11.44 5.93
C ARG A 63 -0.19 -11.88 6.83
N ALA A 64 -0.94 -12.91 6.42
CA ALA A 64 -1.97 -13.51 7.25
C ALA A 64 -1.39 -14.02 8.60
N GLY A 65 -2.03 -13.64 9.71
CA GLY A 65 -1.54 -13.89 11.05
C GLY A 65 -0.29 -13.10 11.43
N GLY A 66 0.06 -12.06 10.64
CA GLY A 66 1.09 -11.08 10.94
C GLY A 66 0.63 -10.08 11.99
N ASP A 67 1.50 -9.16 12.30
CA ASP A 67 1.27 -8.10 13.28
C ASP A 67 1.53 -6.71 12.71
N GLU A 68 1.75 -6.64 11.40
CA GLU A 68 1.82 -5.39 10.67
C GLU A 68 0.43 -4.81 10.48
N ALA A 69 0.18 -3.64 11.05
CA ALA A 69 -1.09 -2.95 10.92
C ALA A 69 -0.98 -1.69 10.07
N PHE A 70 -2.00 -1.44 9.26
CA PHE A 70 -2.14 -0.19 8.53
C PHE A 70 -2.57 0.93 9.47
N LEU A 71 -1.93 2.10 9.37
CA LEU A 71 -2.45 3.32 10.01
C LEU A 71 -3.58 3.88 9.15
N THR A 72 -4.76 4.06 9.77
CA THR A 72 -5.99 4.41 9.06
C THR A 72 -6.78 5.51 9.73
N LEU A 73 -7.66 6.13 8.94
CA LEU A 73 -8.66 7.07 9.38
C LEU A 73 -9.96 6.79 8.61
N ASP A 74 -10.97 6.28 9.28
CA ASP A 74 -12.34 6.15 8.74
C ASP A 74 -12.89 7.57 8.50
N ARG A 75 -12.85 8.01 7.23
CA ARG A 75 -13.15 9.40 6.86
C ARG A 75 -14.62 9.63 6.58
N ASP A 76 -15.34 8.62 6.16
CA ASP A 76 -16.75 8.70 5.82
C ASP A 76 -17.67 8.23 6.97
N GLY A 77 -17.10 7.61 8.01
CA GLY A 77 -17.82 7.13 9.20
C GLY A 77 -18.54 5.80 8.95
N SER A 78 -18.10 5.01 7.98
CA SER A 78 -18.67 3.69 7.68
C SER A 78 -18.37 2.67 8.78
N GLY A 79 -17.25 2.84 9.48
CA GLY A 79 -16.71 1.94 10.47
C GLY A 79 -15.73 0.90 9.90
N THR A 80 -15.49 0.95 8.61
CA THR A 80 -14.59 0.06 7.83
C THR A 80 -13.61 0.90 7.00
N ILE A 81 -12.69 0.27 6.30
CA ILE A 81 -11.72 0.90 5.39
C ILE A 81 -11.96 0.29 4.01
N GLU A 82 -12.43 1.09 3.07
CA GLU A 82 -12.87 0.63 1.76
C GLU A 82 -11.84 0.88 0.65
N ASP A 83 -11.00 1.92 0.81
CA ASP A 83 -10.03 2.32 -0.20
C ASP A 83 -8.84 3.12 0.39
N GLY A 84 -7.94 3.52 -0.48
CA GLY A 84 -6.72 4.24 -0.14
C GLY A 84 -6.93 5.65 0.39
N SER A 85 -8.11 6.25 0.21
CA SER A 85 -8.40 7.56 0.81
C SER A 85 -8.43 7.50 2.34
N GLU A 86 -8.69 6.33 2.91
CA GLU A 86 -8.77 6.09 4.35
C GLU A 86 -7.49 5.51 4.96
N LEU A 87 -6.55 5.13 4.10
CA LEU A 87 -5.18 4.83 4.50
C LEU A 87 -4.34 6.13 4.57
N PHE A 88 -3.21 6.10 5.30
CA PHE A 88 -2.19 7.13 5.19
C PHE A 88 -1.17 6.70 4.13
N GLY A 89 -1.40 7.13 2.89
CA GLY A 89 -0.64 6.75 1.71
C GLY A 89 -0.78 7.77 0.59
N VAL A 90 -0.57 7.35 -0.64
CA VAL A 90 -0.72 8.22 -1.83
C VAL A 90 -2.18 8.54 -2.17
N GLY A 91 -3.15 7.74 -1.69
CA GLY A 91 -4.58 8.02 -1.77
C GLY A 91 -5.07 9.04 -0.72
N THR A 92 -4.28 9.34 0.32
CA THR A 92 -4.69 10.25 1.40
C THR A 92 -5.03 11.64 0.86
N PRO A 93 -6.26 12.16 1.04
CA PRO A 93 -6.60 13.51 0.62
C PRO A 93 -5.90 14.56 1.49
N LEU A 94 -5.37 15.60 0.85
CA LEU A 94 -4.83 16.79 1.52
C LEU A 94 -5.93 17.79 1.78
N VAL A 95 -6.36 17.89 3.05
CA VAL A 95 -7.56 18.63 3.47
C VAL A 95 -7.46 20.14 3.17
N ILE A 96 -6.27 20.72 3.33
CA ILE A 96 -6.04 22.16 3.15
C ILE A 96 -5.61 22.50 1.74
N GLU A 97 -4.65 21.73 1.20
CA GLU A 97 -4.01 22.03 -0.07
C GLU A 97 -4.80 21.50 -1.28
N GLY A 98 -5.62 20.48 -1.04
CA GLY A 98 -6.32 19.73 -2.09
C GLY A 98 -5.42 18.74 -2.82
N GLY A 99 -6.03 17.80 -3.55
CA GLY A 99 -5.31 16.68 -4.15
C GLY A 99 -4.98 15.60 -3.12
N THR A 100 -4.01 14.73 -3.47
CA THR A 100 -3.60 13.62 -2.61
C THR A 100 -2.15 13.74 -2.18
N ALA A 101 -1.79 13.08 -1.08
CA ALA A 101 -0.45 13.11 -0.51
C ALA A 101 0.54 12.33 -1.41
N PRO A 102 1.80 12.78 -1.52
CA PRO A 102 2.83 12.07 -2.27
C PRO A 102 3.35 10.81 -1.56
N ASN A 103 3.06 10.65 -0.28
CA ASN A 103 3.39 9.51 0.57
C ASN A 103 2.59 9.58 1.88
N GLY A 104 2.59 8.49 2.63
CA GLY A 104 1.79 8.40 3.86
C GLY A 104 2.19 9.38 4.95
N PHE A 105 3.48 9.69 5.09
CA PHE A 105 3.94 10.64 6.11
C PHE A 105 3.50 12.09 5.84
N VAL A 106 3.43 12.51 4.57
CA VAL A 106 2.85 13.81 4.23
C VAL A 106 1.35 13.82 4.52
N GLY A 107 0.66 12.71 4.23
CA GLY A 107 -0.75 12.53 4.58
C GLY A 107 -0.99 12.64 6.09
N LEU A 108 -0.10 12.07 6.91
CA LEU A 108 -0.18 12.13 8.38
C LEU A 108 0.19 13.51 8.91
N ALA A 109 1.29 14.10 8.43
CA ALA A 109 1.84 15.36 8.92
C ALA A 109 0.88 16.55 8.82
N GLN A 110 -0.08 16.55 7.87
CA GLN A 110 -1.06 17.63 7.78
C GLN A 110 -1.88 17.81 9.06
N TYR A 111 -2.05 16.74 9.86
CA TYR A 111 -2.85 16.75 11.08
C TYR A 111 -2.09 17.26 12.32
N ASP A 112 -0.75 17.39 12.23
CA ASP A 112 0.05 18.11 13.20
C ASP A 112 -0.10 19.65 13.06
N ALA A 113 -0.59 20.10 11.90
CA ALA A 113 -0.78 21.53 11.67
C ALA A 113 -1.92 22.12 12.52
N PRO A 114 -1.76 23.34 13.10
CA PRO A 114 -2.78 23.99 13.91
C PRO A 114 -4.14 24.20 13.21
N ALA A 115 -4.13 24.31 11.88
CA ALA A 115 -5.34 24.44 11.08
C ALA A 115 -6.25 23.20 11.13
N LEU A 116 -5.70 22.03 11.46
CA LEU A 116 -6.42 20.76 11.63
C LEU A 116 -6.45 20.29 13.08
N GLY A 117 -6.08 21.16 14.03
CA GLY A 117 -6.13 20.88 15.46
C GLY A 117 -4.87 20.25 16.03
N GLY A 118 -3.74 20.33 15.29
CA GLY A 118 -2.43 19.94 15.75
C GLY A 118 -1.66 21.07 16.44
N ASN A 119 -0.43 20.78 16.85
CA ASN A 119 0.40 21.71 17.62
C ASN A 119 1.75 22.05 16.96
N ASP A 120 2.04 21.49 15.76
CA ASP A 120 3.23 21.73 14.93
C ASP A 120 4.55 21.34 15.66
N ASP A 121 4.52 20.23 16.42
CA ASP A 121 5.69 19.74 17.16
C ASP A 121 6.41 18.56 16.47
N GLY A 122 5.90 18.10 15.32
CA GLY A 122 6.47 16.99 14.52
C GLY A 122 6.00 15.61 14.98
N LEU A 123 5.05 15.55 15.87
CA LEU A 123 4.44 14.31 16.38
C LEU A 123 2.92 14.34 16.21
N ILE A 124 2.30 13.19 16.12
CA ILE A 124 0.86 13.02 16.37
C ILE A 124 0.71 12.33 17.71
N THR A 125 0.01 12.97 18.63
CA THR A 125 -0.20 12.56 20.02
C THR A 125 -1.64 12.83 20.46
N ASP A 126 -1.98 12.59 21.70
CA ASP A 126 -3.28 12.97 22.30
C ASP A 126 -3.50 14.50 22.40
N ALA A 127 -2.46 15.30 22.13
CA ALA A 127 -2.58 16.75 21.99
C ALA A 127 -3.19 17.17 20.64
N ASP A 128 -3.20 16.28 19.65
CA ASP A 128 -3.69 16.54 18.31
C ASP A 128 -5.12 16.00 18.14
N ALA A 129 -6.00 16.81 17.58
CA ALA A 129 -7.42 16.46 17.47
C ALA A 129 -7.69 15.13 16.74
N ILE A 130 -6.80 14.74 15.83
CA ILE A 130 -6.92 13.52 15.04
C ILE A 130 -6.70 12.23 15.84
N TRP A 131 -5.90 12.28 16.92
CA TRP A 131 -5.40 11.11 17.65
C TRP A 131 -6.48 10.08 17.96
N SER A 132 -7.58 10.52 18.55
CA SER A 132 -8.68 9.63 18.97
C SER A 132 -9.45 9.00 17.82
N SER A 133 -9.29 9.51 16.59
CA SER A 133 -9.94 9.02 15.39
C SER A 133 -9.06 8.03 14.61
N LEU A 134 -7.74 8.04 14.87
CA LEU A 134 -6.84 7.10 14.22
C LEU A 134 -7.13 5.67 14.64
N ARG A 135 -6.97 4.73 13.72
CA ARG A 135 -7.09 3.30 13.94
C ARG A 135 -5.90 2.56 13.34
N LEU A 136 -5.68 1.38 13.89
CA LEU A 136 -4.83 0.36 13.31
C LEU A 136 -5.73 -0.70 12.69
N TRP A 137 -5.64 -0.89 11.38
CA TRP A 137 -6.26 -2.01 10.72
C TRP A 137 -5.27 -3.17 10.68
N LEU A 138 -5.53 -4.18 11.52
CA LEU A 138 -4.80 -5.43 11.56
C LEU A 138 -5.58 -6.46 10.75
N ASP A 139 -5.26 -6.57 9.47
CA ASP A 139 -5.88 -7.53 8.55
C ASP A 139 -5.33 -8.94 8.82
N GLU A 140 -5.95 -9.64 9.80
CA GLU A 140 -5.44 -10.91 10.33
C GLU A 140 -5.47 -12.05 9.31
N ASP A 141 -6.43 -12.06 8.41
CA ASP A 141 -6.56 -13.10 7.37
C ASP A 141 -5.98 -12.70 6.01
N ALA A 142 -5.52 -11.45 5.90
CA ALA A 142 -4.91 -10.85 4.72
C ALA A 142 -5.80 -10.96 3.48
N ASP A 143 -7.10 -10.66 3.66
CA ASP A 143 -8.08 -10.72 2.57
C ASP A 143 -8.35 -9.35 1.94
N GLY A 144 -7.83 -8.26 2.54
CA GLY A 144 -8.01 -6.89 2.07
C GLY A 144 -9.39 -6.31 2.33
N VAL A 145 -10.16 -6.91 3.24
CA VAL A 145 -11.49 -6.46 3.63
C VAL A 145 -11.53 -6.15 5.11
N SER A 146 -11.57 -4.89 5.47
CA SER A 146 -11.57 -4.50 6.87
C SER A 146 -12.88 -4.88 7.57
N THR A 147 -12.76 -5.37 8.79
CA THR A 147 -13.89 -5.65 9.68
C THR A 147 -13.78 -4.85 10.96
N LEU A 148 -14.89 -4.64 11.66
CA LEU A 148 -14.86 -3.95 12.97
C LEU A 148 -13.96 -4.63 14.00
N ALA A 149 -13.73 -5.93 13.89
CA ALA A 149 -12.88 -6.69 14.81
C ALA A 149 -11.39 -6.40 14.58
N GLU A 150 -11.01 -6.02 13.38
CA GLU A 150 -9.66 -5.70 12.94
C GLU A 150 -9.30 -4.21 13.11
N MET A 151 -10.31 -3.37 13.38
CA MET A 151 -10.14 -1.92 13.58
C MET A 151 -9.86 -1.62 15.04
N LEU A 152 -8.60 -1.42 15.38
CA LEU A 152 -8.12 -1.31 16.75
C LEU A 152 -7.66 0.12 17.06
N SER A 153 -7.78 0.57 18.32
CA SER A 153 -7.27 1.88 18.68
C SER A 153 -5.76 1.85 18.95
N LEU A 154 -5.08 2.96 18.73
CA LEU A 154 -3.66 3.10 19.04
C LEU A 154 -3.37 2.85 20.53
N GLU A 155 -4.25 3.33 21.39
CA GLU A 155 -4.13 3.18 22.85
C GLU A 155 -4.21 1.71 23.29
N SER A 156 -4.95 0.85 22.55
CA SER A 156 -5.06 -0.58 22.89
C SER A 156 -3.71 -1.31 22.82
N PHE A 157 -2.77 -0.79 22.02
CA PHE A 157 -1.38 -1.25 21.91
C PHE A 157 -0.39 -0.37 22.68
N GLY A 158 -0.91 0.60 23.43
CA GLY A 158 -0.09 1.50 24.23
C GLY A 158 0.69 2.54 23.44
N PHE A 159 0.34 2.82 22.18
CA PHE A 159 0.93 3.92 21.42
C PHE A 159 0.64 5.26 22.08
N THR A 160 1.65 6.12 22.10
CA THR A 160 1.59 7.46 22.71
C THR A 160 2.00 8.57 21.76
N SER A 161 2.77 8.27 20.72
CA SER A 161 3.11 9.24 19.67
C SER A 161 3.51 8.56 18.36
N LEU A 162 3.31 9.27 17.25
CA LEU A 162 3.74 8.90 15.91
C LEU A 162 4.57 10.06 15.35
N GLU A 163 5.82 9.81 14.92
CA GLU A 163 6.64 10.82 14.23
C GLU A 163 6.05 11.15 12.86
N THR A 164 5.93 12.42 12.51
CA THR A 164 5.44 12.88 11.20
C THR A 164 6.57 13.15 10.20
N ILE A 165 7.81 13.25 10.65
CA ILE A 165 8.98 13.56 9.82
C ILE A 165 9.78 12.29 9.58
N PRO A 166 9.65 11.67 8.39
CA PRO A 166 10.30 10.39 8.13
C PRO A 166 11.78 10.55 7.79
N LYS A 167 12.51 9.48 8.01
CA LYS A 167 13.86 9.26 7.49
C LYS A 167 13.76 8.58 6.12
N PHE A 168 14.64 8.96 5.20
CA PHE A 168 14.73 8.34 3.89
C PHE A 168 15.82 7.27 3.91
N ASP A 169 15.42 6.01 3.67
CA ASP A 169 16.33 4.87 3.55
C ASP A 169 15.66 3.82 2.63
N LYS A 170 15.80 4.05 1.33
CA LYS A 170 15.14 3.21 0.33
C LYS A 170 15.73 1.82 0.27
N HIS A 171 14.91 0.82 0.57
CA HIS A 171 15.24 -0.59 0.41
C HIS A 171 14.06 -1.35 -0.19
N TYR A 172 14.31 -2.62 -0.52
CA TYR A 172 13.30 -3.56 -1.01
C TYR A 172 13.21 -4.69 0.00
N ASP A 173 12.00 -5.15 0.27
CA ASP A 173 11.80 -6.41 0.98
C ASP A 173 11.99 -7.62 0.04
N ASP A 174 11.91 -8.83 0.59
CA ASP A 174 12.08 -10.07 -0.17
C ASP A 174 10.93 -10.30 -1.18
N ALA A 175 9.78 -9.68 -0.99
CA ALA A 175 8.63 -9.74 -1.90
C ALA A 175 8.71 -8.70 -3.03
N GLY A 176 9.65 -7.76 -2.97
CA GLY A 176 9.89 -6.72 -3.97
C GLY A 176 9.14 -5.42 -3.72
N ASN A 177 8.49 -5.26 -2.55
CA ASN A 177 7.92 -4.00 -2.13
C ASN A 177 9.03 -2.97 -1.89
N ILE A 178 8.72 -1.68 -2.09
CA ILE A 178 9.67 -0.61 -1.86
C ILE A 178 9.33 0.07 -0.55
N ILE A 179 10.32 0.23 0.33
CA ILE A 179 10.18 0.91 1.61
C ILE A 179 11.16 2.09 1.63
N PRO A 180 10.77 3.29 1.14
CA PRO A 180 11.65 4.43 1.05
C PRO A 180 11.68 5.29 2.31
N TYR A 181 10.63 5.26 3.12
CA TYR A 181 10.46 6.15 4.26
C TYR A 181 10.11 5.36 5.51
N TRP A 182 10.67 5.80 6.64
CA TRP A 182 10.36 5.25 7.94
C TRP A 182 10.47 6.32 9.05
N ALA A 183 9.73 6.12 10.12
CA ALA A 183 9.76 6.93 11.32
C ALA A 183 9.52 6.05 12.56
N TRP A 184 9.57 6.64 13.73
CA TRP A 184 9.27 5.94 14.97
C TRP A 184 7.82 6.16 15.41
N ALA A 185 7.21 5.10 15.93
CA ALA A 185 6.05 5.16 16.79
C ALA A 185 6.49 4.83 18.22
N THR A 186 6.05 5.61 19.19
CA THR A 186 6.41 5.42 20.60
C THR A 186 5.27 4.75 21.35
N THR A 187 5.63 3.84 22.24
CA THR A 187 4.66 3.15 23.11
C THR A 187 5.00 3.32 24.58
N SER A 188 4.03 3.07 25.44
CA SER A 188 4.21 3.10 26.90
C SER A 188 4.90 1.86 27.47
N SER A 189 5.19 0.84 26.66
CA SER A 189 5.85 -0.41 27.07
C SER A 189 7.17 -0.63 26.36
N GLU A 190 8.10 -1.34 26.99
CA GLU A 190 9.39 -1.69 26.38
C GLU A 190 9.27 -2.81 25.34
N PRO A 191 10.05 -2.72 24.23
CA PRO A 191 10.80 -1.57 23.79
C PRO A 191 9.89 -0.38 23.49
N VAL A 192 10.35 0.85 23.83
CA VAL A 192 9.51 2.06 23.78
C VAL A 192 9.13 2.44 22.35
N GLU A 193 10.03 2.15 21.39
CA GLU A 193 9.86 2.55 19.98
C GLU A 193 9.69 1.33 19.09
N THR A 194 8.85 1.51 18.06
CA THR A 194 8.72 0.60 16.93
C THR A 194 8.74 1.36 15.62
N ARG A 195 8.93 0.64 14.52
CA ARG A 195 8.97 1.26 13.20
C ARG A 195 7.58 1.45 12.62
N MET A 196 7.38 2.64 12.06
CA MET A 196 6.40 2.91 11.02
C MET A 196 7.12 3.02 9.69
N VAL A 197 6.61 2.42 8.66
CA VAL A 197 7.16 2.47 7.31
C VAL A 197 6.10 2.86 6.30
N ASP A 198 6.48 3.58 5.26
CA ASP A 198 5.63 3.83 4.10
C ASP A 198 5.97 2.78 3.03
N VAL A 199 5.06 1.85 2.79
CA VAL A 199 5.30 0.69 1.93
C VAL A 199 4.67 0.91 0.57
N PHE A 200 5.48 0.99 -0.47
CA PHE A 200 5.00 0.96 -1.84
C PHE A 200 4.86 -0.50 -2.28
N PHE A 201 3.66 -1.01 -2.21
CA PHE A 201 3.35 -2.38 -2.56
C PHE A 201 3.60 -2.68 -4.04
N LEU A 202 4.14 -3.87 -4.30
CA LEU A 202 4.30 -4.37 -5.66
C LEU A 202 2.93 -4.73 -6.24
N VAL A 203 2.60 -4.15 -7.40
CA VAL A 203 1.43 -4.58 -8.17
C VAL A 203 1.71 -5.93 -8.81
N LEU A 204 0.82 -6.85 -8.57
CA LEU A 204 0.89 -8.21 -9.08
C LEU A 204 0.18 -8.32 -10.44
N PRO A 205 0.70 -9.10 -11.38
CA PRO A 205 -0.01 -9.36 -12.62
C PRO A 205 -1.27 -10.18 -12.33
N GLU A 206 -2.39 -9.81 -12.95
CA GLU A 206 -3.59 -10.62 -12.95
C GLU A 206 -3.24 -12.06 -13.38
N ARG A 207 -3.58 -13.04 -12.54
CA ARG A 207 -3.46 -14.44 -12.93
C ARG A 207 -4.48 -14.71 -14.04
N THR A 208 -4.05 -14.60 -15.28
CA THR A 208 -4.84 -15.09 -16.39
C THR A 208 -5.09 -16.58 -16.12
N ALA A 209 -6.35 -16.93 -15.80
CA ALA A 209 -6.72 -18.32 -15.64
C ALA A 209 -6.27 -19.05 -16.90
N MET A 210 -5.24 -19.89 -16.79
CA MET A 210 -4.87 -20.75 -17.90
C MET A 210 -6.10 -21.62 -18.21
N CYS A 211 -6.77 -21.34 -19.34
CA CYS A 211 -7.80 -22.23 -19.86
C CYS A 211 -7.19 -23.65 -19.87
N PRO A 212 -7.83 -24.63 -19.21
CA PRO A 212 -7.34 -26.00 -19.28
C PRO A 212 -7.34 -26.41 -20.76
N GLN A 213 -6.15 -26.65 -21.28
CA GLN A 213 -6.01 -27.20 -22.64
C GLN A 213 -6.85 -28.47 -22.68
N ARG A 214 -7.91 -28.48 -23.47
CA ARG A 214 -8.65 -29.69 -23.76
C ARG A 214 -7.63 -30.65 -24.38
N GLN A 215 -7.27 -31.68 -23.64
CA GLN A 215 -6.54 -32.82 -24.20
C GLN A 215 -7.37 -33.36 -25.36
N GLY A 216 -6.79 -33.32 -26.56
CA GLY A 216 -7.41 -33.80 -27.78
C GLY A 216 -7.89 -35.22 -27.63
N GLN A 217 -9.19 -35.41 -27.77
CA GLN A 217 -9.78 -36.73 -27.98
C GLN A 217 -9.26 -37.26 -29.32
N VAL A 218 -8.35 -38.20 -29.24
CA VAL A 218 -7.96 -39.00 -30.42
C VAL A 218 -9.18 -39.81 -30.84
N MET A 219 -9.85 -39.38 -31.90
CA MET A 219 -10.86 -40.23 -32.58
C MET A 219 -10.13 -41.43 -33.15
N ARG A 220 -10.37 -42.60 -32.57
CA ARG A 220 -10.06 -43.85 -33.19
C ARG A 220 -11.08 -44.07 -34.29
N THR A 221 -10.66 -43.96 -35.55
CA THR A 221 -11.40 -44.48 -36.69
C THR A 221 -11.25 -46.00 -36.68
N SER A 222 -12.33 -46.68 -36.38
CA SER A 222 -12.44 -48.11 -36.63
C SER A 222 -12.71 -48.31 -38.12
N ALA A 223 -11.72 -48.84 -38.86
CA ALA A 223 -11.95 -49.44 -40.15
C ALA A 223 -12.48 -50.87 -39.93
N GLY A 224 -13.61 -51.16 -40.49
CA GLY A 224 -14.21 -52.47 -40.73
C GLY A 224 -14.65 -52.55 -42.18
#